data_6666c19d7e0d76076063b4b5dc73f282
#
_entry.id   6666c19d7e0d76076063b4b5dc73f282
#
_cell.length_a   1.000
_cell.length_b   1.000
_cell.length_c   1.000
_cell.angle_alpha   90.00
_cell.angle_beta   90.00
_cell.angle_gamma   90.00
#
_symmetry.space_group_name_H-M   'P 1'
#
loop_
_entity.id
_entity.type
_entity.pdbx_description
1 polymer ?
#
loop_
_entity_poly.entity_id
_entity_poly.type
_entity_poly.pdbx_seq_one_letter_code
_entity_poly.pdbx_strand_id
1 'polypeptide(L)'
;MAVLANNAYSQYANNRILTASPAELTLMLYEGAIKFCNIAIMAIESKDIEKAHNNIMKVQRIIEEFQITLDFKYPIANDFNNVYNYLMRRLREANMTKDKEILEEVNGHIRTMRDTWKEVMRLAK
;
A
#
# COMPACT_ATOMS: atom_id res chain seq x y z
N MET A 1 -4.95 27.77 13.31
CA MET A 1 -3.73 27.61 12.45
C MET A 1 -3.55 26.19 11.97
N ALA A 2 -3.58 25.20 12.87
CA ALA A 2 -3.46 23.79 12.50
C ALA A 2 -4.57 23.33 11.54
N VAL A 3 -5.80 23.81 11.72
CA VAL A 3 -6.93 23.46 10.84
C VAL A 3 -6.71 23.96 9.42
N LEU A 4 -6.19 25.19 9.25
CA LEU A 4 -5.90 25.73 7.94
C LEU A 4 -4.79 24.95 7.23
N ALA A 5 -3.74 24.55 7.96
CA ALA A 5 -2.65 23.76 7.40
C ALA A 5 -3.17 22.37 6.95
N ASN A 6 -4.03 21.73 7.74
CA ASN A 6 -4.62 20.44 7.39
C ASN A 6 -5.52 20.54 6.15
N ASN A 7 -6.30 21.62 6.04
CA ASN A 7 -7.17 21.83 4.89
C ASN A 7 -6.37 22.07 3.61
N ALA A 8 -5.28 22.85 3.70
CA ALA A 8 -4.42 23.11 2.56
C ALA A 8 -3.73 21.82 2.08
N TYR A 9 -3.24 21.02 3.04
CA TYR A 9 -2.61 19.73 2.72
C TYR A 9 -3.63 18.78 2.06
N SER A 10 -4.85 18.71 2.60
CA SER A 10 -5.91 17.85 2.05
C SER A 10 -6.29 18.26 0.64
N GLN A 11 -6.39 19.58 0.38
CA GLN A 11 -6.64 20.10 -0.97
C GLN A 11 -5.54 19.73 -1.94
N TYR A 12 -4.30 19.88 -1.53
CA TYR A 12 -3.16 19.51 -2.36
C TYR A 12 -3.19 18.03 -2.72
N ALA A 13 -3.43 17.16 -1.71
CA ALA A 13 -3.50 15.72 -1.93
C ALA A 13 -4.67 15.35 -2.86
N ASN A 14 -5.84 15.98 -2.66
CA ASN A 14 -7.01 15.74 -3.51
C ASN A 14 -6.75 16.19 -4.95
N ASN A 15 -6.13 17.35 -5.15
CA ASN A 15 -5.80 17.84 -6.48
C ASN A 15 -4.83 16.90 -7.18
N ARG A 16 -3.84 16.38 -6.47
CA ARG A 16 -2.89 15.41 -7.01
C ARG A 16 -3.61 14.16 -7.50
N ILE A 17 -4.56 13.64 -6.71
CA ILE A 17 -5.35 12.47 -7.09
C ILE A 17 -6.21 12.75 -8.32
N LEU A 18 -6.89 13.90 -8.34
CA LEU A 18 -7.80 14.26 -9.43
C LEU A 18 -7.08 14.45 -10.76
N THR A 19 -5.82 14.87 -10.74
CA THR A 19 -5.03 15.14 -11.96
C THR A 19 -4.10 14.00 -12.35
N ALA A 20 -3.99 12.97 -11.51
CA ALA A 20 -3.07 11.87 -11.76
C ALA A 20 -3.58 10.97 -12.89
N SER A 21 -2.65 10.47 -13.71
CA SER A 21 -2.94 9.42 -14.67
C SER A 21 -3.21 8.08 -13.95
N PRO A 22 -3.81 7.09 -14.63
CA PRO A 22 -3.97 5.76 -14.02
C PRO A 22 -2.65 5.16 -13.51
N ALA A 23 -1.56 5.36 -14.25
CA ALA A 23 -0.24 4.86 -13.83
C ALA A 23 0.25 5.57 -12.56
N GLU A 24 0.04 6.88 -12.48
CA GLU A 24 0.39 7.65 -11.29
C GLU A 24 -0.46 7.25 -10.08
N LEU A 25 -1.76 6.97 -10.28
CA LEU A 25 -2.63 6.50 -9.20
C LEU A 25 -2.15 5.15 -8.66
N THR A 26 -1.73 4.24 -9.52
CA THR A 26 -1.16 2.96 -9.11
C THR A 26 0.10 3.18 -8.26
N LEU A 27 0.98 4.08 -8.68
CA LEU A 27 2.18 4.42 -7.91
C LEU A 27 1.81 4.97 -6.54
N MET A 28 0.81 5.85 -6.49
CA MET A 28 0.34 6.42 -5.22
C MET A 28 -0.20 5.35 -4.27
N LEU A 29 -0.85 4.30 -4.80
CA LEU A 29 -1.33 3.18 -3.99
C LEU A 29 -0.15 2.40 -3.40
N TYR A 30 0.89 2.12 -4.19
CA TYR A 30 2.10 1.46 -3.65
C TYR A 30 2.74 2.31 -2.54
N GLU A 31 2.89 3.60 -2.78
CA GLU A 31 3.48 4.50 -1.78
C GLU A 31 2.62 4.58 -0.51
N GLY A 32 1.30 4.58 -0.67
CA GLY A 32 0.37 4.56 0.45
C GLY A 32 0.48 3.28 1.27
N ALA A 33 0.58 2.13 0.61
CA ALA A 33 0.75 0.85 1.28
C ALA A 33 2.05 0.82 2.10
N ILE A 34 3.15 1.32 1.53
CA ILE A 34 4.44 1.41 2.23
C ILE A 34 4.31 2.31 3.46
N LYS A 35 3.68 3.47 3.30
CA LYS A 35 3.46 4.41 4.40
C LYS A 35 2.68 3.76 5.54
N PHE A 36 1.58 3.08 5.24
CA PHE A 36 0.75 2.46 6.26
C PHE A 36 1.46 1.27 6.92
N CYS A 37 2.26 0.50 6.16
CA CYS A 37 3.11 -0.54 6.75
C CYS A 37 4.09 0.05 7.76
N ASN A 38 4.76 1.15 7.38
CA ASN A 38 5.71 1.83 8.28
C ASN A 38 5.03 2.30 9.55
N ILE A 39 3.85 2.91 9.42
CA ILE A 39 3.08 3.37 10.59
C ILE A 39 2.71 2.18 11.49
N ALA A 40 2.27 1.07 10.90
CA ALA A 40 1.90 -0.11 11.66
C ALA A 40 3.10 -0.71 12.41
N ILE A 41 4.27 -0.76 11.78
CA ILE A 41 5.49 -1.25 12.41
C ILE A 41 5.85 -0.37 13.62
N MET A 42 5.83 0.94 13.44
CA MET A 42 6.10 1.88 14.53
C MET A 42 5.07 1.77 15.65
N ALA A 43 3.81 1.55 15.30
CA ALA A 43 2.75 1.38 16.29
C ALA A 43 2.95 0.10 17.13
N ILE A 44 3.39 -1.00 16.49
CA ILE A 44 3.73 -2.23 17.21
C ILE A 44 4.88 -1.98 18.19
N GLU A 45 5.92 -1.28 17.73
CA GLU A 45 7.07 -0.96 18.57
C GLU A 45 6.68 -0.10 19.79
N SER A 46 5.73 0.81 19.60
CA SER A 46 5.22 1.65 20.71
C SER A 46 4.06 1.02 21.47
N LYS A 47 3.70 -0.22 21.15
CA LYS A 47 2.61 -0.99 21.78
C LYS A 47 1.23 -0.35 21.59
N ASP A 48 1.06 0.40 20.52
CA ASP A 48 -0.24 0.96 20.14
C ASP A 48 -0.94 -0.02 19.19
N ILE A 49 -1.60 -1.00 19.80
CA ILE A 49 -2.21 -2.13 19.07
C ILE A 49 -3.34 -1.68 18.15
N GLU A 50 -4.16 -0.73 18.60
CA GLU A 50 -5.27 -0.23 17.81
C GLU A 50 -4.76 0.48 16.53
N LYS A 51 -3.74 1.32 16.68
CA LYS A 51 -3.15 2.03 15.56
C LYS A 51 -2.49 1.06 14.59
N ALA A 52 -1.83 0.02 15.11
CA ALA A 52 -1.24 -1.03 14.28
C ALA A 52 -2.34 -1.73 13.47
N HIS A 53 -3.40 -2.17 14.11
CA HIS A 53 -4.53 -2.82 13.45
C HIS A 53 -5.11 -1.95 12.34
N ASN A 54 -5.42 -0.70 12.65
CA ASN A 54 -6.03 0.21 11.68
C ASN A 54 -5.17 0.41 10.45
N ASN A 55 -3.85 0.50 10.62
CA ASN A 55 -2.95 0.71 9.50
C ASN A 55 -2.71 -0.57 8.70
N ILE A 56 -2.67 -1.74 9.34
CA ILE A 56 -2.61 -3.02 8.64
C ILE A 56 -3.86 -3.18 7.76
N MET A 57 -5.03 -2.83 8.28
CA MET A 57 -6.27 -2.90 7.52
C MET A 57 -6.23 -1.99 6.28
N LYS A 58 -5.61 -0.82 6.39
CA LYS A 58 -5.43 0.08 5.24
C LYS A 58 -4.56 -0.55 4.17
N VAL A 59 -3.49 -1.23 4.56
CA VAL A 59 -2.64 -1.95 3.59
C VAL A 59 -3.45 -3.05 2.91
N GLN A 60 -4.22 -3.82 3.66
CA GLN A 60 -5.07 -4.88 3.10
C GLN A 60 -6.05 -4.34 2.06
N ARG A 61 -6.66 -3.19 2.33
CA ARG A 61 -7.59 -2.55 1.39
C ARG A 61 -6.91 -2.17 0.09
N ILE A 62 -5.67 -1.70 0.17
CA ILE A 62 -4.90 -1.36 -1.04
C ILE A 62 -4.60 -2.63 -1.84
N ILE A 63 -4.18 -3.70 -1.20
CA ILE A 63 -3.93 -4.96 -1.90
C ILE A 63 -5.22 -5.49 -2.53
N GLU A 64 -6.34 -5.41 -1.85
CA GLU A 64 -7.65 -5.80 -2.41
C GLU A 64 -7.97 -4.97 -3.67
N GLU A 65 -7.67 -3.67 -3.65
CA GLU A 65 -7.89 -2.81 -4.80
C GLU A 65 -7.05 -3.29 -6.00
N PHE A 66 -5.80 -3.67 -5.78
CA PHE A 66 -4.97 -4.24 -6.84
C PHE A 66 -5.59 -5.53 -7.38
N GLN A 67 -6.14 -6.39 -6.52
CA GLN A 67 -6.78 -7.63 -6.96
C GLN A 67 -8.02 -7.36 -7.81
N ILE A 68 -8.83 -6.38 -7.42
CA ILE A 68 -10.05 -6.01 -8.14
C ILE A 68 -9.72 -5.49 -9.53
N THR A 69 -8.62 -4.78 -9.69
CA THR A 69 -8.25 -4.16 -10.97
C THR A 69 -7.47 -5.08 -11.90
N LEU A 70 -7.14 -6.30 -11.48
CA LEU A 70 -6.46 -7.25 -12.35
C LEU A 70 -7.35 -7.66 -13.53
N ASP A 71 -6.75 -7.70 -14.71
CA ASP A 71 -7.42 -8.18 -15.92
C ASP A 71 -6.94 -9.60 -16.21
N PHE A 72 -7.76 -10.59 -15.86
CA PHE A 72 -7.43 -12.01 -16.00
C PHE A 72 -7.41 -12.49 -17.46
N LYS A 73 -7.75 -11.61 -18.39
CA LYS A 73 -7.53 -11.87 -19.81
C LYS A 73 -6.02 -12.10 -20.11
N TYR A 74 -5.14 -11.48 -19.32
CA TYR A 74 -3.70 -11.64 -19.45
C TYR A 74 -3.22 -12.72 -18.48
N PRO A 75 -2.47 -13.74 -18.96
CA PRO A 75 -1.98 -14.83 -18.08
C PRO A 75 -1.15 -14.35 -16.90
N ILE A 76 -0.37 -13.27 -17.07
CA ILE A 76 0.45 -12.71 -15.99
C ILE A 76 -0.39 -12.25 -14.79
N ALA A 77 -1.68 -11.96 -14.99
CA ALA A 77 -2.55 -11.56 -13.89
C ALA A 77 -2.68 -12.64 -12.82
N ASN A 78 -2.60 -13.92 -13.20
CA ASN A 78 -2.63 -15.03 -12.25
C ASN A 78 -1.40 -14.98 -11.32
N ASP A 79 -0.23 -14.67 -11.87
CA ASP A 79 0.99 -14.56 -11.09
C ASP A 79 0.92 -13.40 -10.10
N PHE A 80 0.44 -12.24 -10.55
CA PHE A 80 0.23 -11.08 -9.67
C PHE A 80 -0.78 -11.41 -8.57
N ASN A 81 -1.87 -12.09 -8.93
CA ASN A 81 -2.89 -12.44 -7.93
C ASN A 81 -2.34 -13.40 -6.88
N ASN A 82 -1.47 -14.33 -7.27
CA ASN A 82 -0.81 -15.22 -6.32
C ASN A 82 0.04 -14.44 -5.33
N VAL A 83 0.78 -13.42 -5.79
CA VAL A 83 1.56 -12.55 -4.92
C VAL A 83 0.64 -11.79 -3.97
N TYR A 84 -0.45 -11.21 -4.48
CA TYR A 84 -1.39 -10.47 -3.64
C TYR A 84 -2.04 -11.37 -2.59
N ASN A 85 -2.40 -12.59 -2.96
CA ASN A 85 -2.95 -13.57 -2.00
C ASN A 85 -1.93 -13.89 -0.90
N TYR A 86 -0.67 -14.05 -1.26
CA TYR A 86 0.40 -14.27 -0.29
C TYR A 86 0.51 -13.08 0.67
N LEU A 87 0.55 -11.86 0.13
CA LEU A 87 0.65 -10.65 0.95
C LEU A 87 -0.55 -10.52 1.89
N MET A 88 -1.75 -10.82 1.40
CA MET A 88 -2.95 -10.76 2.25
C MET A 88 -2.87 -11.77 3.40
N ARG A 89 -2.40 -12.97 3.14
CA ARG A 89 -2.23 -13.98 4.17
C ARG A 89 -1.23 -13.53 5.23
N ARG A 90 -0.09 -12.97 4.79
CA ARG A 90 0.94 -12.48 5.70
C ARG A 90 0.45 -11.28 6.52
N LEU A 91 -0.31 -10.38 5.88
CA LEU A 91 -0.88 -9.24 6.59
C LEU A 91 -1.86 -9.67 7.68
N ARG A 92 -2.70 -10.67 7.40
CA ARG A 92 -3.61 -11.21 8.41
C ARG A 92 -2.85 -11.84 9.57
N GLU A 93 -1.79 -12.58 9.28
CA GLU A 93 -0.95 -13.17 10.32
C GLU A 93 -0.25 -12.09 11.15
N ALA A 94 0.31 -11.08 10.49
CA ALA A 94 0.93 -9.95 11.18
C ALA A 94 -0.07 -9.24 12.10
N ASN A 95 -1.32 -9.11 11.65
CA ASN A 95 -2.35 -8.47 12.45
C ASN A 95 -2.77 -9.31 13.66
N MET A 96 -2.85 -10.62 13.49
CA MET A 96 -3.20 -11.53 14.59
C MET A 96 -2.14 -11.55 15.68
N THR A 97 -0.87 -11.62 15.28
CA THR A 97 0.26 -11.78 16.20
C THR A 97 0.92 -10.46 16.56
N LYS A 98 0.61 -9.38 15.84
CA LYS A 98 1.27 -8.08 15.93
C LYS A 98 2.79 -8.22 15.80
N ASP A 99 3.20 -9.06 14.82
CA ASP A 99 4.60 -9.34 14.53
C ASP A 99 5.13 -8.35 13.50
N LYS A 100 5.99 -7.44 13.94
CA LYS A 100 6.55 -6.41 13.05
C LYS A 100 7.45 -6.99 11.96
N GLU A 101 8.10 -8.13 12.23
CA GLU A 101 8.98 -8.76 11.24
C GLU A 101 8.20 -9.23 10.02
N ILE A 102 6.98 -9.73 10.22
CA ILE A 102 6.10 -10.09 9.11
C ILE A 102 5.75 -8.84 8.30
N LEU A 103 5.46 -7.72 8.97
CA LEU A 103 5.18 -6.47 8.28
C LEU A 103 6.40 -5.95 7.52
N GLU A 104 7.59 -6.13 8.05
CA GLU A 104 8.82 -5.75 7.37
C GLU A 104 9.01 -6.56 6.10
N GLU A 105 8.71 -7.85 6.14
CA GLU A 105 8.72 -8.71 4.95
C GLU A 105 7.72 -8.20 3.90
N VAL A 106 6.48 -7.97 4.29
CA VAL A 106 5.45 -7.46 3.39
C VAL A 106 5.86 -6.12 2.79
N ASN A 107 6.37 -5.23 3.62
CA ASN A 107 6.82 -3.91 3.18
C ASN A 107 7.96 -4.01 2.16
N GLY A 108 8.87 -4.95 2.35
CA GLY A 108 9.95 -5.22 1.39
C GLY A 108 9.41 -5.64 0.03
N HIS A 109 8.42 -6.53 -0.01
CA HIS A 109 7.78 -6.94 -1.25
C HIS A 109 7.08 -5.76 -1.95
N ILE A 110 6.35 -4.95 -1.19
CA ILE A 110 5.63 -3.80 -1.76
C ILE A 110 6.62 -2.78 -2.32
N ARG A 111 7.74 -2.55 -1.64
CA ARG A 111 8.80 -1.65 -2.13
C ARG A 111 9.39 -2.13 -3.45
N THR A 112 9.62 -3.43 -3.56
CA THR A 112 10.11 -4.02 -4.81
C THR A 112 9.09 -3.81 -5.93
N MET A 113 7.83 -4.03 -5.65
CA MET A 113 6.76 -3.82 -6.63
C MET A 113 6.66 -2.35 -7.04
N ARG A 114 6.78 -1.42 -6.09
CA ARG A 114 6.81 0.02 -6.39
C ARG A 114 7.97 0.37 -7.30
N ASP A 115 9.15 -0.12 -7.01
CA ASP A 115 10.35 0.20 -7.79
C ASP A 115 10.24 -0.35 -9.19
N THR A 116 9.70 -1.57 -9.34
CA THR A 116 9.42 -2.16 -10.64
C THR A 116 8.43 -1.31 -11.41
N TRP A 117 7.36 -0.84 -10.74
CA TRP A 117 6.36 -0.01 -11.39
C TRP A 117 6.94 1.33 -11.85
N LYS A 118 7.79 1.95 -11.05
CA LYS A 118 8.48 3.18 -11.46
C LYS A 118 9.30 2.96 -12.73
N GLU A 119 9.99 1.83 -12.84
CA GLU A 119 10.76 1.50 -14.03
C GLU A 119 9.85 1.30 -15.24
N VAL A 120 8.70 0.62 -15.05
CA VAL A 120 7.70 0.47 -16.11
C VAL A 120 7.23 1.85 -16.59
N MET A 121 6.92 2.76 -15.67
CA MET A 121 6.49 4.10 -16.01
C MET A 121 7.56 4.87 -16.78
N ARG A 122 8.81 4.72 -16.37
CA ARG A 122 9.94 5.39 -17.03
C ARG A 122 10.11 4.90 -18.47
N LEU A 123 9.98 3.60 -18.68
CA LEU A 123 10.15 3.01 -20.02
C LEU A 123 8.98 3.30 -20.96
N ALA A 124 7.81 3.61 -20.41
CA ALA A 124 6.61 3.88 -21.19
C ALA A 124 6.56 5.29 -21.77
N LYS A 125 7.45 6.18 -21.36
CA LYS A 125 7.49 7.58 -21.84
C LYS A 125 8.14 7.71 -23.21
#